data_087ac710fb54e78934dece27d002af86
#
_entry.id   087ac710fb54e78934dece27d002af86
#
_cell.length_a   1.000
_cell.length_b   1.000
_cell.length_c   1.000
_cell.angle_alpha   90.00
_cell.angle_beta   90.00
_cell.angle_gamma   90.00
#
_symmetry.space_group_name_H-M   'P 1'
#
loop_
_entity.id
_entity.type
_entity.pdbx_description
1 polymer ?
#
loop_
_entity_poly.entity_id
_entity_poly.type
_entity_poly.pdbx_seq_one_letter_code
_entity_poly.pdbx_strand_id
1 'polypeptide(L)'
;MQNNITRESHLVTSAQIKGNCQNVGMSQSSPRSRRTTIGTRRRRRILALAALVVVAVALGYGTYRLIPSRTTQLAGELVQRVEIDERIVALTFDDGPTDADADAVLEALAQRGVVATFYLNGRDIEENPDAMQAIIAGGHEIGNHTWSHRSMTFVTIDTVSDEVESTDAAIRAAGYEGPITFRPPFGNKLLTLPLYLAQHDRITVTWDVSAEDFSGVKQSSSEIVNATVGLTSPGSIILLHPWFGRTSTQQATGEVIDLLQAQGYRFVTVSELIEQQR
;
A
#
# COMPACT_ATOMS: atom_id res chain seq x y z
N MET A 1 -20.64 -27.14 -78.76
CA MET A 1 -22.03 -27.31 -79.24
C MET A 1 -22.68 -26.01 -78.92
N GLN A 2 -22.76 -24.98 -79.81
CA GLN A 2 -23.79 -24.78 -80.85
C GLN A 2 -25.19 -24.64 -80.16
N ASN A 3 -25.94 -23.63 -80.30
CA ASN A 3 -26.27 -22.67 -81.34
C ASN A 3 -27.02 -21.50 -80.76
N ASN A 4 -26.81 -20.24 -81.09
CA ASN A 4 -27.30 -19.48 -82.24
C ASN A 4 -28.81 -19.49 -82.47
N ILE A 5 -29.44 -18.29 -82.53
CA ILE A 5 -30.20 -17.70 -83.67
C ILE A 5 -31.06 -16.53 -83.06
N THR A 6 -30.76 -15.30 -83.36
CA THR A 6 -31.07 -14.36 -84.47
C THR A 6 -32.52 -13.87 -84.58
N ARG A 7 -32.65 -12.51 -84.67
CA ARG A 7 -33.49 -11.64 -85.57
C ARG A 7 -34.98 -11.53 -85.26
N GLU A 8 -35.66 -10.45 -85.44
CA GLU A 8 -35.61 -9.30 -86.39
C GLU A 8 -36.55 -8.15 -85.88
N SER A 9 -36.10 -7.00 -86.08
CA SER A 9 -36.65 -5.73 -86.54
C SER A 9 -38.13 -5.65 -86.98
N HIS A 10 -38.78 -4.54 -86.58
CA HIS A 10 -39.59 -3.70 -87.49
C HIS A 10 -39.70 -2.27 -87.00
N LEU A 11 -39.35 -1.36 -87.86
CA LEU A 11 -39.57 0.07 -87.94
C LEU A 11 -41.01 0.36 -88.34
N VAL A 12 -41.68 1.35 -87.78
CA VAL A 12 -42.70 2.21 -88.48
C VAL A 12 -42.76 3.62 -87.82
N THR A 13 -42.48 4.54 -88.54
CA THR A 13 -42.62 5.95 -88.92
C THR A 13 -43.67 6.74 -88.20
N SER A 14 -43.24 7.92 -87.73
CA SER A 14 -43.78 9.27 -87.72
C SER A 14 -45.28 9.58 -87.60
N ALA A 15 -45.59 10.55 -86.73
CA ALA A 15 -46.35 11.77 -87.02
C ALA A 15 -46.15 12.83 -85.93
N GLN A 16 -45.84 14.04 -86.43
CA GLN A 16 -45.78 15.29 -85.61
C GLN A 16 -47.15 15.77 -85.26
N ILE A 17 -47.34 16.15 -83.97
CA ILE A 17 -48.35 17.14 -83.60
C ILE A 17 -47.73 18.16 -82.66
N LYS A 18 -47.61 19.39 -83.10
CA LYS A 18 -47.29 20.58 -82.34
C LYS A 18 -48.46 20.90 -81.38
N GLY A 19 -48.19 20.86 -80.07
CA GLY A 19 -49.10 21.36 -79.09
C GLY A 19 -48.36 22.20 -78.02
N ASN A 20 -48.58 23.45 -78.06
CA ASN A 20 -48.08 24.50 -77.19
C ASN A 20 -48.70 24.29 -75.77
N CYS A 21 -47.92 24.03 -74.71
CA CYS A 21 -48.37 24.11 -73.33
C CYS A 21 -47.35 24.78 -72.47
N GLN A 22 -47.83 25.82 -71.83
CA GLN A 22 -47.17 26.75 -70.93
C GLN A 22 -46.34 26.07 -69.83
N ASN A 23 -45.16 26.62 -69.56
CA ASN A 23 -44.33 26.39 -68.38
C ASN A 23 -45.10 26.74 -67.13
N VAL A 24 -45.49 25.71 -66.37
CA VAL A 24 -45.81 25.85 -64.94
C VAL A 24 -44.62 25.33 -64.17
N GLY A 25 -43.88 26.29 -63.63
CA GLY A 25 -42.73 25.98 -62.79
C GLY A 25 -43.18 25.28 -61.47
N MET A 26 -43.03 23.97 -61.41
CA MET A 26 -43.11 23.26 -60.10
C MET A 26 -41.77 23.35 -59.41
N SER A 27 -41.66 24.25 -58.45
CA SER A 27 -40.60 24.33 -57.47
C SER A 27 -40.55 23.01 -56.67
N GLN A 28 -39.66 22.13 -56.99
CA GLN A 28 -39.30 20.98 -56.11
C GLN A 28 -38.51 21.49 -54.94
N SER A 29 -39.22 21.82 -53.84
CA SER A 29 -38.60 21.96 -52.54
C SER A 29 -38.17 20.59 -52.04
N SER A 30 -36.91 20.24 -52.18
CA SER A 30 -36.33 19.07 -51.53
C SER A 30 -36.48 19.24 -50.00
N PRO A 31 -37.00 18.23 -49.26
CA PRO A 31 -37.04 18.33 -47.83
C PRO A 31 -35.58 18.28 -47.30
N ARG A 32 -35.05 19.45 -46.88
CA ARG A 32 -33.81 19.50 -46.08
C ARG A 32 -34.04 18.66 -44.82
N SER A 33 -33.50 17.44 -44.83
CA SER A 33 -33.39 16.59 -43.69
C SER A 33 -32.71 17.38 -42.56
N ARG A 34 -33.52 17.87 -41.62
CA ARG A 34 -33.01 18.34 -40.32
C ARG A 34 -32.44 17.13 -39.59
N ARG A 35 -31.19 16.71 -39.95
CA ARG A 35 -30.43 15.78 -39.17
C ARG A 35 -30.32 16.36 -37.76
N THR A 36 -31.05 15.75 -36.86
CA THR A 36 -31.22 16.11 -35.47
C THR A 36 -29.84 16.17 -34.75
N THR A 37 -29.34 17.37 -34.52
CA THR A 37 -28.13 17.68 -33.70
C THR A 37 -28.31 17.27 -32.24
N ILE A 38 -29.49 16.84 -31.83
CA ILE A 38 -29.82 16.33 -30.49
C ILE A 38 -29.10 15.01 -30.16
N GLY A 39 -28.94 14.11 -31.12
CA GLY A 39 -28.25 12.81 -30.91
C GLY A 39 -26.77 12.96 -30.58
N THR A 40 -26.09 13.94 -31.20
CA THR A 40 -24.63 14.14 -30.98
C THR A 40 -24.32 14.75 -29.61
N ARG A 41 -25.18 15.68 -29.13
CA ARG A 41 -25.02 16.28 -27.78
C ARG A 41 -25.28 15.23 -26.67
N ARG A 42 -26.32 14.41 -26.83
CA ARG A 42 -26.65 13.33 -25.89
C ARG A 42 -25.52 12.30 -25.83
N ARG A 43 -25.00 11.87 -26.99
CA ARG A 43 -23.87 10.95 -27.08
C ARG A 43 -22.60 11.49 -26.42
N ARG A 44 -22.26 12.77 -26.65
CA ARG A 44 -21.11 13.44 -26.00
C ARG A 44 -21.27 13.50 -24.48
N ARG A 45 -22.48 13.79 -23.96
CA ARG A 45 -22.76 13.77 -22.52
C ARG A 45 -22.60 12.37 -21.91
N ILE A 46 -23.09 11.33 -22.59
CA ILE A 46 -22.93 9.93 -22.13
C ILE A 46 -21.45 9.55 -22.12
N LEU A 47 -20.71 9.90 -23.16
CA LEU A 47 -19.27 9.61 -23.22
C LEU A 47 -18.49 10.38 -22.13
N ALA A 48 -18.86 11.64 -21.88
CA ALA A 48 -18.24 12.43 -20.81
C ALA A 48 -18.54 11.85 -19.41
N LEU A 49 -19.79 11.41 -19.17
CA LEU A 49 -20.15 10.74 -17.92
C LEU A 49 -19.42 9.40 -17.77
N ALA A 50 -19.34 8.59 -18.83
CA ALA A 50 -18.61 7.34 -18.82
C ALA A 50 -17.10 7.56 -18.53
N ALA A 51 -16.48 8.56 -19.15
CA ALA A 51 -15.10 8.94 -18.87
C ALA A 51 -14.90 9.39 -17.42
N LEU A 52 -15.83 10.19 -16.89
CA LEU A 52 -15.79 10.62 -15.48
C LEU A 52 -15.90 9.45 -14.52
N VAL A 53 -16.77 8.49 -14.80
CA VAL A 53 -16.88 7.24 -14.01
C VAL A 53 -15.58 6.42 -14.05
N VAL A 54 -14.99 6.27 -15.24
CA VAL A 54 -13.71 5.56 -15.40
C VAL A 54 -12.60 6.24 -14.60
N VAL A 55 -12.52 7.58 -14.67
CA VAL A 55 -11.55 8.35 -13.88
C VAL A 55 -11.80 8.18 -12.38
N ALA A 56 -13.05 8.26 -11.92
CA ALA A 56 -13.38 8.08 -10.51
C ALA A 56 -13.02 6.67 -10.01
N VAL A 57 -13.30 5.64 -10.81
CA VAL A 57 -12.91 4.25 -10.48
C VAL A 57 -11.39 4.09 -10.45
N ALA A 58 -10.67 4.66 -11.41
CA ALA A 58 -9.21 4.62 -11.46
C ALA A 58 -8.57 5.33 -10.25
N LEU A 59 -9.09 6.50 -9.87
CA LEU A 59 -8.66 7.22 -8.67
C LEU A 59 -8.97 6.41 -7.40
N GLY A 60 -10.17 5.86 -7.27
CA GLY A 60 -10.55 5.01 -6.15
C GLY A 60 -9.65 3.79 -6.01
N TYR A 61 -9.38 3.11 -7.13
CA TYR A 61 -8.46 1.97 -7.15
C TYR A 61 -7.02 2.36 -6.81
N GLY A 62 -6.53 3.49 -7.37
CA GLY A 62 -5.21 4.02 -7.05
C GLY A 62 -5.06 4.36 -5.57
N THR A 63 -6.05 5.02 -4.98
CA THR A 63 -6.10 5.31 -3.54
C THR A 63 -6.11 4.03 -2.70
N TYR A 64 -6.95 3.05 -3.06
CA TYR A 64 -7.02 1.76 -2.39
C TYR A 64 -5.67 1.02 -2.38
N ARG A 65 -4.91 1.07 -3.50
CA ARG A 65 -3.58 0.46 -3.60
C ARG A 65 -2.49 1.23 -2.84
N LEU A 66 -2.65 2.55 -2.72
CA LEU A 66 -1.68 3.42 -2.06
C LEU A 66 -1.76 3.31 -0.52
N ILE A 67 -2.96 3.16 0.04
CA ILE A 67 -3.18 3.12 1.49
C ILE A 67 -2.24 2.11 2.19
N PRO A 68 -2.25 0.80 1.87
CA PRO A 68 -1.40 -0.19 2.52
C PRO A 68 -0.04 -0.37 1.82
N SER A 69 0.35 0.53 0.92
CA SER A 69 1.60 0.37 0.17
C SER A 69 2.80 0.45 1.10
N ARG A 70 3.63 -0.59 1.09
CA ARG A 70 4.86 -0.64 1.87
C ARG A 70 6.05 0.05 1.19
N THR A 71 5.92 0.33 -0.12
CA THR A 71 7.01 0.86 -0.96
C THR A 71 6.80 2.29 -1.41
N THR A 72 5.60 2.85 -1.21
CA THR A 72 5.24 4.16 -1.75
C THR A 72 4.41 4.96 -0.75
N GLN A 73 4.73 6.24 -0.61
CA GLN A 73 3.93 7.24 0.09
C GLN A 73 3.98 8.58 -0.63
N LEU A 74 3.07 9.50 -0.26
CA LEU A 74 2.89 10.78 -0.96
C LEU A 74 3.93 11.85 -0.59
N ALA A 75 4.57 11.73 0.58
CA ALA A 75 5.57 12.70 1.05
C ALA A 75 6.52 12.05 2.07
N GLY A 76 7.72 12.62 2.21
CA GLY A 76 8.72 12.17 3.18
C GLY A 76 9.46 10.89 2.78
N GLU A 77 10.38 10.49 3.63
CA GLU A 77 11.19 9.28 3.45
C GLU A 77 10.41 8.05 3.91
N LEU A 78 10.45 6.97 3.11
CA LEU A 78 9.88 5.67 3.44
C LEU A 78 10.91 4.59 3.19
N VAL A 79 11.19 3.78 4.21
CA VAL A 79 12.12 2.66 4.16
C VAL A 79 11.35 1.36 4.37
N GLN A 80 11.39 0.47 3.38
CA GLN A 80 10.82 -0.88 3.45
C GLN A 80 11.91 -1.93 3.68
N ARG A 81 13.08 -1.71 3.10
CA ARG A 81 14.31 -2.47 3.19
C ARG A 81 15.48 -1.57 2.83
N VAL A 82 16.69 -2.00 3.06
CA VAL A 82 17.91 -1.33 2.62
C VAL A 82 18.58 -2.15 1.53
N GLU A 83 19.01 -1.51 0.45
CA GLU A 83 19.66 -2.19 -0.66
C GLU A 83 21.18 -2.30 -0.37
N ILE A 84 21.58 -3.44 0.19
CA ILE A 84 22.98 -3.79 0.54
C ILE A 84 23.25 -5.24 0.18
N ASP A 85 24.53 -5.57 -0.02
CA ASP A 85 24.99 -6.93 -0.32
C ASP A 85 25.39 -7.71 0.95
N GLU A 86 25.73 -7.00 2.03
CA GLU A 86 26.09 -7.59 3.32
C GLU A 86 24.88 -8.26 3.97
N ARG A 87 25.11 -9.41 4.56
CA ARG A 87 24.07 -10.15 5.30
C ARG A 87 23.78 -9.50 6.64
N ILE A 88 23.12 -8.33 6.57
CA ILE A 88 22.66 -7.55 7.70
C ILE A 88 21.15 -7.40 7.57
N VAL A 89 20.41 -7.55 8.68
CA VAL A 89 18.94 -7.42 8.73
C VAL A 89 18.52 -6.71 10.00
N ALA A 90 17.33 -6.09 9.98
CA ALA A 90 16.67 -5.58 11.17
C ALA A 90 15.50 -6.48 11.55
N LEU A 91 15.52 -7.03 12.78
CA LEU A 91 14.37 -7.70 13.36
C LEU A 91 13.52 -6.65 14.07
N THR A 92 12.22 -6.60 13.75
CA THR A 92 11.32 -5.61 14.31
C THR A 92 10.07 -6.24 14.89
N PHE A 93 9.56 -5.63 15.96
CA PHE A 93 8.36 -6.05 16.66
C PHE A 93 7.38 -4.90 16.71
N ASP A 94 6.14 -5.15 16.27
CA ASP A 94 5.06 -4.17 16.34
C ASP A 94 4.10 -4.49 17.49
N ASP A 95 3.35 -3.48 17.91
CA ASP A 95 2.39 -3.49 19.02
C ASP A 95 3.04 -3.50 20.41
N GLY A 96 2.21 -3.62 21.46
CA GLY A 96 2.63 -3.65 22.86
C GLY A 96 3.36 -2.39 23.33
N PRO A 97 4.19 -2.51 24.38
CA PRO A 97 4.60 -3.75 25.05
C PRO A 97 3.52 -4.35 25.95
N THR A 98 3.72 -5.60 26.40
CA THR A 98 2.95 -6.17 27.52
C THR A 98 3.91 -6.81 28.51
N ASP A 99 3.69 -6.60 29.84
CA ASP A 99 4.52 -7.17 30.89
C ASP A 99 4.53 -8.71 30.85
N ALA A 100 3.38 -9.29 30.46
CA ALA A 100 3.21 -10.74 30.42
C ALA A 100 4.06 -11.44 29.33
N ASP A 101 4.39 -10.74 28.26
CA ASP A 101 5.05 -11.33 27.10
C ASP A 101 6.51 -10.86 26.93
N ALA A 102 6.91 -9.77 27.61
CA ALA A 102 8.21 -9.13 27.45
C ALA A 102 9.37 -10.07 27.72
N ASP A 103 9.31 -10.82 28.83
CA ASP A 103 10.40 -11.72 29.23
C ASP A 103 10.74 -12.74 28.14
N ALA A 104 9.72 -13.36 27.52
CA ALA A 104 9.94 -14.39 26.52
C ALA A 104 10.67 -13.84 25.27
N VAL A 105 10.34 -12.63 24.85
CA VAL A 105 10.96 -11.98 23.70
C VAL A 105 12.37 -11.51 24.02
N LEU A 106 12.54 -10.82 25.14
CA LEU A 106 13.83 -10.26 25.56
C LEU A 106 14.83 -11.35 25.89
N GLU A 107 14.40 -12.45 26.53
CA GLU A 107 15.26 -13.61 26.77
C GLU A 107 15.74 -14.24 25.45
N ALA A 108 14.86 -14.40 24.45
CA ALA A 108 15.23 -14.94 23.15
C ALA A 108 16.30 -14.08 22.44
N LEU A 109 16.20 -12.75 22.54
CA LEU A 109 17.17 -11.79 22.00
C LEU A 109 18.48 -11.82 22.77
N ALA A 110 18.42 -11.73 24.10
CA ALA A 110 19.61 -11.68 24.99
C ALA A 110 20.47 -12.94 24.90
N GLN A 111 19.86 -14.14 24.88
CA GLN A 111 20.57 -15.41 24.72
C GLN A 111 21.37 -15.50 23.43
N ARG A 112 21.01 -14.73 22.41
CA ARG A 112 21.64 -14.72 21.07
C ARG A 112 22.49 -13.49 20.80
N GLY A 113 22.56 -12.56 21.78
CA GLY A 113 23.28 -11.30 21.64
C GLY A 113 22.74 -10.41 20.51
N VAL A 114 21.43 -10.38 20.31
CA VAL A 114 20.78 -9.67 19.21
C VAL A 114 20.04 -8.44 19.75
N VAL A 115 20.23 -7.29 19.09
CA VAL A 115 19.39 -6.11 19.26
C VAL A 115 18.27 -6.11 18.21
N ALA A 116 17.15 -5.47 18.54
CA ALA A 116 15.97 -5.36 17.68
C ALA A 116 15.38 -3.94 17.77
N THR A 117 14.42 -3.63 16.90
CA THR A 117 13.64 -2.39 16.97
C THR A 117 12.19 -2.71 17.32
N PHE A 118 11.66 -2.03 18.33
CA PHE A 118 10.30 -2.21 18.82
C PHE A 118 9.45 -0.98 18.46
N TYR A 119 8.46 -1.15 17.60
CA TYR A 119 7.46 -0.13 17.27
C TYR A 119 6.28 -0.27 18.23
N LEU A 120 6.28 0.56 19.27
CA LEU A 120 5.39 0.43 20.42
C LEU A 120 4.24 1.42 20.37
N ASN A 121 3.09 1.02 20.95
CA ASN A 121 1.93 1.89 21.13
C ASN A 121 2.05 2.71 22.41
N GLY A 122 1.78 4.01 22.34
CA GLY A 122 1.94 4.91 23.49
C GLY A 122 1.10 4.51 24.68
N ARG A 123 -0.14 4.07 24.48
CA ARG A 123 -1.02 3.58 25.54
C ARG A 123 -0.44 2.34 26.25
N ASP A 124 0.07 1.38 25.45
CA ASP A 124 0.60 0.14 26.00
C ASP A 124 1.91 0.40 26.77
N ILE A 125 2.71 1.41 26.38
CA ILE A 125 3.89 1.88 27.13
C ILE A 125 3.47 2.40 28.52
N GLU A 126 2.41 3.21 28.61
CA GLU A 126 1.91 3.71 29.92
C GLU A 126 1.34 2.59 30.78
N GLU A 127 0.65 1.63 30.17
CA GLU A 127 0.03 0.50 30.88
C GLU A 127 1.05 -0.55 31.33
N ASN A 128 2.24 -0.64 30.69
CA ASN A 128 3.25 -1.67 30.93
C ASN A 128 4.66 -1.07 31.09
N PRO A 129 4.89 -0.24 32.13
CA PRO A 129 6.16 0.46 32.30
C PRO A 129 7.35 -0.47 32.55
N ASP A 130 7.15 -1.61 33.20
CA ASP A 130 8.23 -2.57 33.50
C ASP A 130 8.75 -3.22 32.22
N ALA A 131 7.86 -3.63 31.31
CA ALA A 131 8.24 -4.13 29.98
C ALA A 131 8.99 -3.07 29.17
N MET A 132 8.54 -1.83 29.18
CA MET A 132 9.23 -0.73 28.50
C MET A 132 10.63 -0.51 29.05
N GLN A 133 10.81 -0.51 30.36
CA GLN A 133 12.15 -0.39 30.98
C GLN A 133 13.06 -1.56 30.63
N ALA A 134 12.53 -2.78 30.60
CA ALA A 134 13.30 -3.96 30.22
C ALA A 134 13.76 -3.90 28.76
N ILE A 135 12.92 -3.41 27.83
CA ILE A 135 13.28 -3.22 26.42
C ILE A 135 14.42 -2.19 26.28
N ILE A 136 14.32 -1.05 26.98
CA ILE A 136 15.38 -0.01 26.99
C ILE A 136 16.68 -0.57 27.57
N ALA A 137 16.60 -1.27 28.72
CA ALA A 137 17.76 -1.85 29.38
C ALA A 137 18.45 -2.94 28.54
N GLY A 138 17.71 -3.62 27.67
CA GLY A 138 18.24 -4.56 26.69
C GLY A 138 19.00 -3.90 25.53
N GLY A 139 19.04 -2.56 25.45
CA GLY A 139 19.74 -1.84 24.39
C GLY A 139 19.01 -1.85 23.05
N HIS A 140 17.70 -2.10 23.04
CA HIS A 140 16.90 -2.13 21.82
C HIS A 140 16.48 -0.73 21.37
N GLU A 141 16.24 -0.57 20.06
CA GLU A 141 15.67 0.66 19.48
C GLU A 141 14.17 0.69 19.69
N ILE A 142 13.64 1.89 20.00
CA ILE A 142 12.20 2.13 20.15
C ILE A 142 11.73 3.02 18.99
N GLY A 143 10.70 2.57 18.28
CA GLY A 143 9.97 3.33 17.29
C GLY A 143 8.55 3.63 17.73
N ASN A 144 7.93 4.60 17.08
CA ASN A 144 6.57 5.05 17.34
C ASN A 144 5.56 4.27 16.47
N HIS A 145 4.54 3.65 17.11
CA HIS A 145 3.46 2.92 16.43
C HIS A 145 2.08 3.52 16.68
N THR A 146 2.00 4.83 16.91
CA THR A 146 0.83 5.58 17.34
C THR A 146 0.41 5.31 18.79
N TRP A 147 -0.42 6.20 19.32
CA TRP A 147 -0.94 6.06 20.68
C TRP A 147 -1.90 4.89 20.85
N SER A 148 -2.90 4.80 19.95
CA SER A 148 -4.05 3.89 20.10
C SER A 148 -4.10 2.77 19.08
N HIS A 149 -3.03 2.56 18.28
CA HIS A 149 -2.98 1.58 17.18
C HIS A 149 -4.11 1.76 16.16
N ARG A 150 -4.58 3.00 15.94
CA ARG A 150 -5.62 3.27 14.94
C ARG A 150 -5.05 3.36 13.52
N SER A 151 -5.85 2.95 12.53
CA SER A 151 -5.48 3.20 11.13
C SER A 151 -5.36 4.70 10.85
N MET A 152 -4.24 5.12 10.27
CA MET A 152 -3.91 6.51 9.97
C MET A 152 -4.39 6.94 8.58
N THR A 153 -5.47 6.31 8.08
CA THR A 153 -6.13 6.64 6.83
C THR A 153 -7.32 7.58 7.10
N PHE A 154 -7.49 8.62 6.28
CA PHE A 154 -8.59 9.59 6.38
C PHE A 154 -8.74 10.26 7.77
N VAL A 155 -7.63 10.51 8.43
CA VAL A 155 -7.57 11.23 9.71
C VAL A 155 -7.23 12.71 9.51
N THR A 156 -7.60 13.55 10.48
CA THR A 156 -7.23 14.97 10.50
C THR A 156 -5.77 15.16 10.91
N ILE A 157 -5.19 16.35 10.66
CA ILE A 157 -3.84 16.67 11.08
C ILE A 157 -3.71 16.66 12.62
N ASP A 158 -4.73 17.16 13.32
CA ASP A 158 -4.76 17.17 14.80
C ASP A 158 -4.72 15.74 15.33
N THR A 159 -5.50 14.82 14.72
CA THR A 159 -5.45 13.40 15.11
C THR A 159 -4.07 12.79 14.87
N VAL A 160 -3.39 13.14 13.75
CA VAL A 160 -2.03 12.66 13.50
C VAL A 160 -1.08 13.19 14.56
N SER A 161 -1.14 14.49 14.86
CA SER A 161 -0.31 15.11 15.88
C SER A 161 -0.53 14.45 17.25
N ASP A 162 -1.79 14.30 17.68
CA ASP A 162 -2.11 13.69 18.97
C ASP A 162 -1.55 12.25 19.09
N GLU A 163 -1.75 11.41 18.06
CA GLU A 163 -1.29 10.01 18.04
C GLU A 163 0.24 9.89 18.02
N VAL A 164 0.93 10.77 17.30
CA VAL A 164 2.39 10.74 17.19
C VAL A 164 3.06 11.37 18.40
N GLU A 165 2.66 12.60 18.78
CA GLU A 165 3.30 13.36 19.84
C GLU A 165 3.10 12.73 21.21
N SER A 166 1.88 12.22 21.51
CA SER A 166 1.62 11.55 22.78
C SER A 166 2.47 10.28 22.93
N THR A 167 2.66 9.53 21.84
CA THR A 167 3.51 8.33 21.86
C THR A 167 4.99 8.70 22.04
N ASP A 168 5.47 9.71 21.33
CA ASP A 168 6.84 10.21 21.52
C ASP A 168 7.08 10.68 22.94
N ALA A 169 6.10 11.39 23.53
CA ALA A 169 6.17 11.84 24.91
C ALA A 169 6.26 10.66 25.89
N ALA A 170 5.47 9.59 25.68
CA ALA A 170 5.54 8.38 26.51
C ALA A 170 6.91 7.67 26.37
N ILE A 171 7.42 7.54 25.15
CA ILE A 171 8.76 6.95 24.88
C ILE A 171 9.85 7.76 25.59
N ARG A 172 9.81 9.10 25.50
CA ARG A 172 10.80 9.98 26.15
C ARG A 172 10.67 10.00 27.67
N ALA A 173 9.43 9.98 28.18
CA ALA A 173 9.18 9.90 29.62
C ALA A 173 9.70 8.60 30.24
N ALA A 174 9.72 7.51 29.48
CA ALA A 174 10.35 6.25 29.89
C ALA A 174 11.89 6.29 29.88
N GLY A 175 12.51 7.39 29.43
CA GLY A 175 13.97 7.58 29.44
C GLY A 175 14.69 7.12 28.16
N TYR A 176 13.98 6.81 27.08
CA TYR A 176 14.61 6.49 25.81
C TYR A 176 15.11 7.78 25.12
N GLU A 177 16.42 7.84 24.79
CA GLU A 177 17.06 9.01 24.19
C GLU A 177 17.46 8.80 22.71
N GLY A 178 17.35 7.56 22.20
CA GLY A 178 17.74 7.22 20.84
C GLY A 178 16.81 7.82 19.76
N PRO A 179 17.08 7.58 18.48
CA PRO A 179 16.21 8.01 17.38
C PRO A 179 14.85 7.31 17.49
N ILE A 180 13.78 8.02 17.07
CA ILE A 180 12.43 7.45 17.02
C ILE A 180 11.98 7.50 15.56
N THR A 181 12.00 6.38 14.87
CA THR A 181 11.36 6.22 13.57
C THR A 181 9.87 5.95 13.74
N PHE A 182 9.09 6.03 12.67
CA PHE A 182 7.63 5.85 12.73
C PHE A 182 7.17 4.68 11.85
N ARG A 183 6.34 3.80 12.40
CA ARG A 183 5.66 2.76 11.62
C ARG A 183 4.16 2.93 11.73
N PRO A 184 3.44 3.12 10.59
CA PRO A 184 1.99 3.25 10.62
C PRO A 184 1.31 1.90 10.92
N PRO A 185 0.30 1.85 11.81
CA PRO A 185 -0.52 0.67 12.04
C PRO A 185 -1.07 0.08 10.73
N PHE A 186 -0.98 -1.25 10.58
CA PHE A 186 -1.38 -1.97 9.35
C PHE A 186 -0.61 -1.56 8.08
N GLY A 187 0.43 -0.75 8.19
CA GLY A 187 1.07 -0.07 7.06
C GLY A 187 0.19 1.02 6.42
N ASN A 188 -0.96 1.34 7.02
CA ASN A 188 -1.98 2.22 6.44
C ASN A 188 -1.62 3.70 6.59
N LYS A 189 -1.50 4.37 5.46
CA LYS A 189 -1.25 5.81 5.34
C LYS A 189 -1.82 6.32 4.04
N LEU A 190 -2.13 7.60 3.95
CA LEU A 190 -2.59 8.19 2.69
C LEU A 190 -1.98 9.56 2.46
N LEU A 191 -2.53 10.63 3.04
CA LEU A 191 -2.12 12.01 2.78
C LEU A 191 -1.61 12.69 4.05
N THR A 192 -2.45 12.77 5.08
CA THR A 192 -2.22 13.59 6.28
C THR A 192 -1.00 13.11 7.06
N LEU A 193 -0.89 11.79 7.28
CA LEU A 193 0.24 11.20 8.01
C LEU A 193 1.58 11.40 7.29
N PRO A 194 1.74 11.04 5.99
CA PRO A 194 3.01 11.27 5.30
C PRO A 194 3.44 12.73 5.24
N LEU A 195 2.49 13.66 5.06
CA LEU A 195 2.78 15.10 5.06
C LEU A 195 3.25 15.57 6.45
N TYR A 196 2.59 15.10 7.51
CA TYR A 196 2.98 15.44 8.88
C TYR A 196 4.40 14.93 9.19
N LEU A 197 4.67 13.65 8.91
CA LEU A 197 5.99 13.05 9.16
C LEU A 197 7.09 13.75 8.37
N ALA A 198 6.83 14.09 7.09
CA ALA A 198 7.77 14.84 6.26
C ALA A 198 8.08 16.24 6.81
N GLN A 199 7.10 16.94 7.40
CA GLN A 199 7.29 18.25 8.01
C GLN A 199 8.10 18.20 9.32
N HIS A 200 8.21 17.03 9.93
CA HIS A 200 8.94 16.78 11.18
C HIS A 200 10.20 15.92 10.95
N ASP A 201 10.68 15.83 9.71
CA ASP A 201 11.88 15.04 9.31
C ASP A 201 11.85 13.60 9.86
N ARG A 202 10.64 13.02 9.95
CA ARG A 202 10.42 11.68 10.50
C ARG A 202 10.42 10.62 9.40
N ILE A 203 11.30 9.62 9.54
CA ILE A 203 11.35 8.48 8.63
C ILE A 203 10.16 7.54 8.90
N THR A 204 9.43 7.22 7.83
CA THR A 204 8.43 6.14 7.84
C THR A 204 9.12 4.82 7.56
N VAL A 205 8.95 3.83 8.43
CA VAL A 205 9.49 2.48 8.24
C VAL A 205 8.35 1.49 8.04
N THR A 206 8.47 0.67 7.02
CA THR A 206 7.62 -0.47 6.78
C THR A 206 8.45 -1.76 6.88
N TRP A 207 8.12 -2.80 6.14
CA TRP A 207 8.82 -4.09 6.17
C TRP A 207 8.72 -4.77 4.81
N ASP A 208 9.68 -5.59 4.47
CA ASP A 208 9.62 -6.47 3.30
C ASP A 208 9.32 -7.92 3.69
N VAL A 209 9.66 -8.34 4.92
CA VAL A 209 9.39 -9.68 5.43
C VAL A 209 8.33 -9.64 6.54
N SER A 210 7.21 -10.34 6.33
CA SER A 210 6.18 -10.60 7.32
C SER A 210 5.56 -11.96 6.99
N ALA A 211 5.74 -12.91 7.88
CA ALA A 211 5.30 -14.29 7.69
C ALA A 211 4.06 -14.64 8.48
N GLU A 212 3.61 -13.75 9.35
CA GLU A 212 2.41 -13.96 10.17
C GLU A 212 1.14 -13.78 9.35
N ASP A 213 0.21 -14.70 9.53
CA ASP A 213 -1.12 -14.66 8.92
C ASP A 213 -2.16 -14.15 9.93
N PHE A 214 -2.78 -13.01 9.62
CA PHE A 214 -3.83 -12.39 10.43
C PHE A 214 -5.24 -12.76 9.97
N SER A 215 -5.39 -13.76 9.09
CA SER A 215 -6.69 -14.26 8.62
C SER A 215 -7.52 -14.97 9.69
N GLY A 216 -6.94 -15.16 10.89
CA GLY A 216 -7.56 -15.89 11.99
C GLY A 216 -7.21 -17.40 12.01
N VAL A 217 -6.42 -17.86 11.08
CA VAL A 217 -5.84 -19.21 11.10
C VAL A 217 -4.65 -19.20 12.06
N LYS A 218 -4.65 -20.14 13.02
CA LYS A 218 -3.58 -20.25 14.00
C LYS A 218 -2.34 -20.89 13.34
N GLN A 219 -1.30 -20.10 13.13
CA GLN A 219 -0.01 -20.60 12.62
C GLN A 219 0.81 -21.25 13.76
N SER A 220 1.56 -22.28 13.41
CA SER A 220 2.59 -22.86 14.27
C SER A 220 3.87 -22.01 14.23
N SER A 221 4.70 -22.13 15.26
CA SER A 221 6.01 -21.47 15.27
C SER A 221 6.88 -21.90 14.08
N SER A 222 6.85 -23.16 13.68
CA SER A 222 7.63 -23.68 12.54
C SER A 222 7.16 -23.10 11.18
N GLU A 223 5.88 -22.81 10.99
CA GLU A 223 5.39 -22.14 9.78
C GLU A 223 5.88 -20.69 9.72
N ILE A 224 5.85 -19.97 10.85
CA ILE A 224 6.39 -18.60 10.96
C ILE A 224 7.90 -18.62 10.67
N VAL A 225 8.65 -19.52 11.28
CA VAL A 225 10.11 -19.66 11.08
C VAL A 225 10.44 -19.90 9.61
N ASN A 226 9.83 -20.93 9.01
CA ASN A 226 10.15 -21.31 7.64
C ASN A 226 9.84 -20.17 6.64
N ALA A 227 8.70 -19.51 6.82
CA ALA A 227 8.32 -18.40 5.95
C ALA A 227 9.22 -17.18 6.17
N THR A 228 9.53 -16.81 7.41
CA THR A 228 10.42 -15.68 7.72
C THR A 228 11.81 -15.90 7.14
N VAL A 229 12.42 -17.03 7.44
CA VAL A 229 13.78 -17.35 6.95
C VAL A 229 13.82 -17.44 5.42
N GLY A 230 12.78 -18.05 4.81
CA GLY A 230 12.71 -18.20 3.35
C GLY A 230 12.50 -16.89 2.59
N LEU A 231 11.93 -15.86 3.21
CA LEU A 231 11.70 -14.54 2.60
C LEU A 231 12.86 -13.56 2.86
N THR A 232 13.69 -13.82 3.88
CA THR A 232 14.75 -12.90 4.30
C THR A 232 15.89 -12.83 3.28
N SER A 233 16.34 -11.61 3.00
CA SER A 233 17.49 -11.30 2.15
C SER A 233 18.32 -10.16 2.76
N PRO A 234 19.56 -9.91 2.29
CA PRO A 234 20.36 -8.80 2.80
C PRO A 234 19.58 -7.48 2.78
N GLY A 235 19.64 -6.73 3.89
CA GLY A 235 18.94 -5.48 4.07
C GLY A 235 17.45 -5.58 4.41
N SER A 236 16.92 -6.78 4.64
CA SER A 236 15.51 -6.98 5.02
C SER A 236 15.17 -6.37 6.38
N ILE A 237 13.96 -5.82 6.46
CA ILE A 237 13.29 -5.44 7.71
C ILE A 237 12.20 -6.48 7.97
N ILE A 238 12.40 -7.28 9.02
CA ILE A 238 11.56 -8.41 9.40
C ILE A 238 10.55 -7.95 10.44
N LEU A 239 9.26 -8.20 10.20
CA LEU A 239 8.17 -7.86 11.11
C LEU A 239 7.61 -9.10 11.79
N LEU A 240 7.51 -9.06 13.13
CA LEU A 240 6.82 -10.03 13.99
C LEU A 240 5.96 -9.30 15.03
N HIS A 241 4.95 -10.00 15.58
CA HIS A 241 4.05 -9.47 16.63
C HIS A 241 3.98 -10.46 17.80
N PRO A 242 4.87 -10.38 18.79
CA PRO A 242 4.98 -11.38 19.86
C PRO A 242 4.05 -11.15 21.05
N TRP A 243 3.27 -10.07 21.07
CA TRP A 243 2.48 -9.61 22.19
C TRP A 243 1.09 -10.27 22.28
N PHE A 244 0.37 -10.02 23.36
CA PHE A 244 -1.00 -10.47 23.59
C PHE A 244 -1.17 -12.00 23.50
N GLY A 245 -0.22 -12.73 24.10
CA GLY A 245 -0.23 -14.20 24.19
C GLY A 245 0.04 -14.92 22.86
N ARG A 246 0.72 -14.29 21.90
CA ARG A 246 1.13 -14.91 20.63
C ARG A 246 2.33 -15.84 20.82
N THR A 247 2.12 -16.91 21.57
CA THR A 247 3.19 -17.85 21.94
C THR A 247 3.89 -18.50 20.76
N SER A 248 3.22 -18.72 19.63
CA SER A 248 3.86 -19.23 18.41
C SER A 248 4.91 -18.26 17.86
N THR A 249 4.65 -16.96 17.87
CA THR A 249 5.62 -15.93 17.44
C THR A 249 6.75 -15.80 18.43
N GLN A 250 6.48 -15.82 19.74
CA GLN A 250 7.53 -15.81 20.77
C GLN A 250 8.49 -16.98 20.60
N GLN A 251 7.97 -18.20 20.41
CA GLN A 251 8.78 -19.40 20.14
C GLN A 251 9.55 -19.30 18.82
N ALA A 252 8.91 -18.75 17.76
CA ALA A 252 9.55 -18.60 16.47
C ALA A 252 10.72 -17.60 16.50
N THR A 253 10.65 -16.56 17.34
CA THR A 253 11.65 -15.49 17.40
C THR A 253 13.07 -16.04 17.59
N GLY A 254 13.28 -16.91 18.56
CA GLY A 254 14.60 -17.51 18.82
C GLY A 254 15.11 -18.36 17.65
N GLU A 255 14.25 -19.20 17.07
CA GLU A 255 14.63 -20.09 15.97
C GLU A 255 14.91 -19.32 14.67
N VAL A 256 14.16 -18.24 14.39
CA VAL A 256 14.45 -17.32 13.27
C VAL A 256 15.85 -16.74 13.41
N ILE A 257 16.21 -16.25 14.60
CA ILE A 257 17.54 -15.68 14.85
C ILE A 257 18.62 -16.75 14.64
N ASP A 258 18.46 -17.93 15.24
CA ASP A 258 19.44 -19.02 15.15
C ASP A 258 19.70 -19.42 13.69
N LEU A 259 18.64 -19.59 12.90
CA LEU A 259 18.75 -19.99 11.49
C LEU A 259 19.36 -18.90 10.60
N LEU A 260 19.01 -17.64 10.83
CA LEU A 260 19.61 -16.54 10.09
C LEU A 260 21.07 -16.30 10.46
N GLN A 261 21.43 -16.41 11.75
CA GLN A 261 22.84 -16.35 12.19
C GLN A 261 23.65 -17.51 11.59
N ALA A 262 23.08 -18.72 11.53
CA ALA A 262 23.73 -19.86 10.88
C ALA A 262 23.96 -19.65 9.37
N GLN A 263 23.14 -18.82 8.72
CA GLN A 263 23.32 -18.38 7.33
C GLN A 263 24.30 -17.19 7.20
N GLY A 264 24.86 -16.70 8.32
CA GLY A 264 25.81 -15.59 8.37
C GLY A 264 25.18 -14.21 8.42
N TYR A 265 23.88 -14.09 8.74
CA TYR A 265 23.25 -12.80 8.96
C TYR A 265 23.64 -12.21 10.32
N ARG A 266 23.83 -10.89 10.33
CA ARG A 266 24.00 -10.06 11.52
C ARG A 266 22.74 -9.23 11.73
N PHE A 267 22.30 -9.13 12.97
CA PHE A 267 21.15 -8.31 13.34
C PHE A 267 21.60 -6.95 13.84
N VAL A 268 20.92 -5.91 13.39
CA VAL A 268 21.12 -4.51 13.79
C VAL A 268 19.77 -3.86 14.02
N THR A 269 19.75 -2.67 14.62
CA THR A 269 18.54 -1.84 14.70
C THR A 269 18.16 -1.27 13.32
N VAL A 270 16.93 -0.78 13.19
CA VAL A 270 16.49 -0.16 11.93
C VAL A 270 17.30 1.07 11.59
N SER A 271 17.60 1.92 12.59
CA SER A 271 18.43 3.12 12.38
C SER A 271 19.83 2.75 11.93
N GLU A 272 20.47 1.75 12.55
CA GLU A 272 21.78 1.24 12.12
C GLU A 272 21.73 0.63 10.71
N LEU A 273 20.63 -0.06 10.35
CA LEU A 273 20.47 -0.63 9.02
C LEU A 273 20.36 0.47 7.96
N ILE A 274 19.59 1.54 8.24
CA ILE A 274 19.45 2.69 7.34
C ILE A 274 20.80 3.40 7.14
N GLU A 275 21.63 3.49 8.17
CA GLU A 275 22.97 4.09 8.08
C GLU A 275 23.93 3.33 7.15
N GLN A 276 23.73 2.00 6.95
CA GLN A 276 24.55 1.23 6.01
C GLN A 276 24.37 1.66 4.54
N GLN A 277 23.30 2.34 4.21
CA GLN A 277 23.02 2.83 2.85
C GLN A 277 23.63 4.20 2.57
N ARG A 278 24.02 4.95 3.61
CA ARG A 278 24.53 6.33 3.52
C ARG A 278 26.06 6.35 3.49
#